data_c8d17d02acb82d9def7f712f72561ef2
#
_entry.id   c8d17d02acb82d9def7f712f72561ef2
#
_cell.length_a   1.000
_cell.length_b   1.000
_cell.length_c   1.000
_cell.angle_alpha   90.00
_cell.angle_beta   90.00
_cell.angle_gamma   90.00
#
_symmetry.space_group_name_H-M   'P 1'
#
loop_
_entity.id
_entity.type
_entity.pdbx_description
1 polymer ?
#
loop_
_entity_poly.entity_id
_entity_poly.type
_entity_poly.pdbx_seq_one_letter_code
_entity_poly.pdbx_strand_id
1 'polypeptide(L)'
;MVNNAQLAELAELVKELAVVHGRVTLSSGKEADYYVDLRRATLHHRASRLIGQLLRELTADWDYVAVGGLTLGADPVSTAIMHADGRDINAFVVRKEAKKHGMQRRIEGPDIVGKKVLVVEDTTTTGNSPLTAVAALREAGAEVVGVATVVDRATGADKVIADEGLEYRFLLGLEDLGLA
;
A
#
# COMPACT_ATOMS: atom_id res chain seq x y z
N MET A 1 -14.17 8.91 9.31
CA MET A 1 -13.80 7.88 10.32
C MET A 1 -13.93 6.52 9.66
N VAL A 2 -12.95 5.65 9.88
CA VAL A 2 -12.94 4.29 9.29
C VAL A 2 -14.11 3.47 9.87
N ASN A 3 -14.82 2.74 9.01
CA ASN A 3 -15.94 1.89 9.42
C ASN A 3 -15.42 0.64 10.14
N ASN A 4 -15.60 0.61 11.46
CA ASN A 4 -15.07 -0.48 12.30
C ASN A 4 -15.64 -1.86 11.96
N ALA A 5 -16.89 -1.97 11.53
CA ALA A 5 -17.47 -3.26 11.15
C ALA A 5 -16.84 -3.81 9.86
N GLN A 6 -16.61 -2.95 8.88
CA GLN A 6 -15.91 -3.31 7.64
C GLN A 6 -14.42 -3.60 7.89
N LEU A 7 -13.79 -2.89 8.82
CA LEU A 7 -12.40 -3.14 9.19
C LEU A 7 -12.25 -4.53 9.85
N ALA A 8 -13.18 -4.88 10.74
CA ALA A 8 -13.21 -6.22 11.36
C ALA A 8 -13.45 -7.32 10.30
N GLU A 9 -14.37 -7.10 9.36
CA GLU A 9 -14.58 -8.03 8.24
C GLU A 9 -13.30 -8.19 7.40
N LEU A 10 -12.61 -7.10 7.10
CA LEU A 10 -11.34 -7.16 6.36
C LEU A 10 -10.28 -7.95 7.14
N ALA A 11 -10.16 -7.75 8.46
CA ALA A 11 -9.20 -8.49 9.28
C ALA A 11 -9.43 -10.01 9.19
N GLU A 12 -10.68 -10.46 9.28
CA GLU A 12 -11.02 -11.90 9.16
C GLU A 12 -10.70 -12.42 7.74
N LEU A 13 -11.02 -11.68 6.70
CA LEU A 13 -10.66 -12.06 5.33
C LEU A 13 -9.14 -12.14 5.11
N VAL A 14 -8.38 -11.21 5.67
CA VAL A 14 -6.91 -11.24 5.58
C VAL A 14 -6.34 -12.45 6.33
N LYS A 15 -6.85 -12.78 7.52
CA LYS A 15 -6.47 -13.99 8.26
C LYS A 15 -6.70 -15.25 7.44
N GLU A 16 -7.90 -15.38 6.87
CA GLU A 16 -8.29 -16.57 6.11
C GLU A 16 -7.49 -16.71 4.80
N LEU A 17 -7.35 -15.62 4.05
CA LEU A 17 -6.81 -15.65 2.70
C LEU A 17 -5.29 -15.52 2.65
N ALA A 18 -4.72 -14.66 3.47
CA ALA A 18 -3.35 -14.18 3.32
C ALA A 18 -2.38 -14.77 4.35
N VAL A 19 -2.84 -15.17 5.53
CA VAL A 19 -1.97 -15.78 6.54
C VAL A 19 -1.79 -17.26 6.24
N VAL A 20 -0.55 -17.64 5.92
CA VAL A 20 -0.17 -19.04 5.66
C VAL A 20 0.65 -19.53 6.84
N HIS A 21 0.12 -20.48 7.59
CA HIS A 21 0.83 -21.12 8.70
C HIS A 21 1.76 -22.23 8.17
N GLY A 22 2.94 -22.32 8.75
CA GLY A 22 3.96 -23.32 8.41
C GLY A 22 5.35 -22.71 8.42
N ARG A 23 6.37 -23.55 8.58
CA ARG A 23 7.77 -23.08 8.52
C ARG A 23 8.07 -22.50 7.14
N VAL A 24 8.44 -21.23 7.14
CA VAL A 24 8.88 -20.51 5.95
C VAL A 24 10.21 -19.82 6.23
N THR A 25 11.11 -19.85 5.26
CA THR A 25 12.33 -19.05 5.33
C THR A 25 12.06 -17.70 4.70
N LEU A 26 12.16 -16.64 5.49
CA LEU A 26 11.99 -15.27 5.03
C LEU A 26 13.16 -14.85 4.11
N SER A 27 12.99 -13.79 3.36
CA SER A 27 14.05 -13.21 2.52
C SER A 27 15.30 -12.79 3.31
N SER A 28 15.16 -12.57 4.62
CA SER A 28 16.26 -12.32 5.56
C SER A 28 17.04 -13.59 5.97
N GLY A 29 16.61 -14.79 5.53
CA GLY A 29 17.16 -16.07 5.94
C GLY A 29 16.66 -16.58 7.31
N LYS A 30 15.80 -15.82 8.00
CA LYS A 30 15.20 -16.25 9.26
C LYS A 30 14.02 -17.18 9.01
N GLU A 31 13.86 -18.20 9.88
CA GLU A 31 12.67 -19.03 9.89
C GLU A 31 11.51 -18.31 10.62
N ALA A 32 10.31 -18.46 10.09
CA ALA A 32 9.07 -17.99 10.71
C ALA A 32 8.02 -19.10 10.64
N ASP A 33 7.11 -19.12 11.61
CA ASP A 33 6.02 -20.10 11.67
C ASP A 33 4.80 -19.69 10.84
N TYR A 34 4.84 -18.52 10.21
CA TYR A 34 3.82 -18.03 9.31
C TYR A 34 4.42 -17.09 8.24
N TYR A 35 3.70 -16.97 7.14
CA TYR A 35 3.96 -15.99 6.08
C TYR A 35 2.67 -15.25 5.75
N VAL A 36 2.76 -13.95 5.48
CA VAL A 36 1.61 -13.14 5.08
C VAL A 36 1.77 -12.75 3.61
N ASP A 37 0.94 -13.33 2.75
CA ASP A 37 0.84 -12.98 1.32
C ASP A 37 -0.41 -12.14 1.06
N LEU A 38 -0.27 -10.82 1.23
CA LEU A 38 -1.39 -9.88 1.08
C LEU A 38 -2.01 -9.89 -0.32
N ARG A 39 -1.30 -10.30 -1.37
CA ARG A 39 -1.83 -10.35 -2.73
C ARG A 39 -3.01 -11.31 -2.85
N ARG A 40 -3.08 -12.33 -1.98
CA ARG A 40 -4.24 -13.23 -1.89
C ARG A 40 -5.50 -12.52 -1.39
N ALA A 41 -5.36 -11.47 -0.60
CA ALA A 41 -6.45 -10.61 -0.13
C ALA A 41 -6.68 -9.42 -1.08
N THR A 42 -5.62 -8.70 -1.49
CA THR A 42 -5.75 -7.51 -2.34
C THR A 42 -6.33 -7.82 -3.73
N LEU A 43 -6.20 -9.05 -4.20
CA LEU A 43 -6.78 -9.55 -5.46
C LEU A 43 -8.08 -10.33 -5.25
N HIS A 44 -8.59 -10.46 -4.03
CA HIS A 44 -9.85 -11.13 -3.74
C HIS A 44 -11.02 -10.16 -3.89
N HIS A 45 -12.08 -10.56 -4.59
CA HIS A 45 -13.21 -9.70 -4.98
C HIS A 45 -13.89 -8.96 -3.82
N ARG A 46 -13.99 -9.57 -2.65
CA ARG A 46 -14.61 -8.94 -1.47
C ARG A 46 -13.60 -8.09 -0.70
N ALA A 47 -12.41 -8.64 -0.40
CA ALA A 47 -11.38 -7.94 0.37
C ALA A 47 -10.87 -6.70 -0.38
N SER A 48 -10.69 -6.77 -1.70
CA SER A 48 -10.27 -5.63 -2.52
C SER A 48 -11.23 -4.45 -2.40
N ARG A 49 -12.54 -4.68 -2.43
CA ARG A 49 -13.56 -3.63 -2.27
C ARG A 49 -13.48 -2.96 -0.89
N LEU A 50 -13.33 -3.76 0.17
CA LEU A 50 -13.16 -3.24 1.52
C LEU A 50 -11.87 -2.42 1.65
N ILE A 51 -10.76 -2.91 1.11
CA ILE A 51 -9.47 -2.21 1.11
C ILE A 51 -9.60 -0.83 0.46
N GLY A 52 -10.19 -0.76 -0.74
CA GLY A 52 -10.37 0.50 -1.45
C GLY A 52 -11.20 1.50 -0.66
N GLN A 53 -12.34 1.08 -0.14
CA GLN A 53 -13.25 1.94 0.64
C GLN A 53 -12.61 2.40 1.95
N LEU A 54 -12.02 1.48 2.71
CA LEU A 54 -11.43 1.78 4.01
C LEU A 54 -10.18 2.67 3.89
N LEU A 55 -9.35 2.48 2.86
CA LEU A 55 -8.21 3.38 2.62
C LEU A 55 -8.66 4.78 2.22
N ARG A 56 -9.73 4.92 1.45
CA ARG A 56 -10.32 6.24 1.19
C ARG A 56 -10.82 6.92 2.47
N GLU A 57 -11.45 6.19 3.35
CA GLU A 57 -11.91 6.70 4.64
C GLU A 57 -10.73 7.08 5.55
N LEU A 58 -9.69 6.24 5.59
CA LEU A 58 -8.48 6.46 6.37
C LEU A 58 -7.72 7.72 5.96
N THR A 59 -7.74 8.04 4.67
CA THR A 59 -7.00 9.16 4.06
C THR A 59 -7.92 10.30 3.60
N ALA A 60 -9.15 10.37 4.13
CA ALA A 60 -10.17 11.31 3.67
C ALA A 60 -9.79 12.79 3.86
N ASP A 61 -8.96 13.08 4.85
CA ASP A 61 -8.42 14.41 5.16
C ASP A 61 -7.17 14.78 4.35
N TRP A 62 -6.61 13.84 3.57
CA TRP A 62 -5.50 14.11 2.68
C TRP A 62 -5.98 14.55 1.30
N ASP A 63 -5.40 15.64 0.80
CA ASP A 63 -5.69 16.18 -0.53
C ASP A 63 -4.77 15.57 -1.58
N TYR A 64 -5.26 14.59 -2.36
CA TYR A 64 -4.54 13.96 -3.46
C TYR A 64 -5.49 13.64 -4.62
N VAL A 65 -4.96 13.62 -5.83
CA VAL A 65 -5.72 13.37 -7.08
C VAL A 65 -5.33 12.07 -7.77
N ALA A 66 -4.26 11.43 -7.30
CA ALA A 66 -3.80 10.16 -7.82
C ALA A 66 -3.16 9.30 -6.72
N VAL A 67 -3.21 7.99 -6.89
CA VAL A 67 -2.72 7.00 -5.94
C VAL A 67 -1.94 5.91 -6.65
N GLY A 68 -0.86 5.44 -6.06
CA GLY A 68 -0.07 4.34 -6.59
C GLY A 68 1.11 4.00 -5.69
N GLY A 69 1.96 3.11 -6.14
CA GLY A 69 3.13 2.69 -5.39
C GLY A 69 3.99 1.73 -6.20
N LEU A 70 4.91 1.07 -5.51
CA LEU A 70 5.87 0.19 -6.16
C LEU A 70 5.17 -1.11 -6.62
N THR A 71 5.31 -1.40 -7.92
CA THR A 71 4.80 -2.68 -8.45
C THR A 71 5.49 -3.86 -7.77
N LEU A 72 4.85 -4.93 -7.44
CA LEU A 72 3.52 -5.46 -7.78
C LEU A 72 2.50 -5.24 -6.64
N GLY A 73 2.93 -5.11 -5.40
CA GLY A 73 2.09 -5.09 -4.20
C GLY A 73 1.10 -3.93 -4.18
N ALA A 74 1.54 -2.74 -4.59
CA ALA A 74 0.70 -1.54 -4.61
C ALA A 74 -0.37 -1.53 -5.71
N ASP A 75 -0.18 -2.27 -6.81
CA ASP A 75 -1.04 -2.16 -7.99
C ASP A 75 -2.50 -2.50 -7.70
N PRO A 76 -2.85 -3.64 -7.08
CA PRO A 76 -4.23 -3.94 -6.76
C PRO A 76 -4.82 -3.00 -5.70
N VAL A 77 -4.00 -2.50 -4.76
CA VAL A 77 -4.43 -1.54 -3.72
C VAL A 77 -4.82 -0.21 -4.36
N SER A 78 -3.99 0.34 -5.22
CA SER A 78 -4.26 1.60 -5.92
C SER A 78 -5.49 1.49 -6.83
N THR A 79 -5.66 0.36 -7.52
CA THR A 79 -6.84 0.08 -8.35
C THR A 79 -8.10 -0.01 -7.51
N ALA A 80 -8.04 -0.66 -6.34
CA ALA A 80 -9.16 -0.72 -5.42
C ALA A 80 -9.60 0.68 -4.93
N ILE A 81 -8.64 1.55 -4.59
CA ILE A 81 -8.91 2.95 -4.20
C ILE A 81 -9.52 3.73 -5.37
N MET A 82 -8.99 3.58 -6.58
CA MET A 82 -9.50 4.25 -7.78
C MET A 82 -10.97 3.93 -8.04
N HIS A 83 -11.37 2.67 -7.84
CA HIS A 83 -12.74 2.20 -8.08
C HIS A 83 -13.68 2.32 -6.87
N ALA A 84 -13.20 2.67 -5.70
CA ALA A 84 -14.06 2.89 -4.53
C ALA A 84 -14.87 4.18 -4.67
N ASP A 85 -16.05 4.20 -4.04
CA ASP A 85 -16.96 5.35 -4.08
C ASP A 85 -16.32 6.63 -3.52
N GLY A 86 -16.62 7.76 -4.13
CA GLY A 86 -16.15 9.07 -3.71
C GLY A 86 -15.64 9.93 -4.86
N ARG A 87 -14.71 10.84 -4.56
CA ARG A 87 -14.10 11.74 -5.55
C ARG A 87 -13.30 10.97 -6.59
N ASP A 88 -13.15 11.55 -7.78
CA ASP A 88 -12.34 10.95 -8.84
C ASP A 88 -10.86 10.95 -8.45
N ILE A 89 -10.26 9.78 -8.47
CA ILE A 89 -8.84 9.56 -8.18
C ILE A 89 -8.27 8.65 -9.27
N ASN A 90 -7.18 9.07 -9.90
CA ASN A 90 -6.46 8.24 -10.86
C ASN A 90 -5.54 7.26 -10.13
N ALA A 91 -5.18 6.15 -10.79
CA ALA A 91 -4.13 5.25 -10.34
C ALA A 91 -2.89 5.36 -11.23
N PHE A 92 -1.72 5.13 -10.64
CA PHE A 92 -0.44 5.02 -11.34
C PHE A 92 0.35 3.84 -10.78
N VAL A 93 1.37 3.39 -11.52
CA VAL A 93 2.28 2.33 -11.12
C VAL A 93 3.71 2.85 -11.11
N VAL A 94 4.46 2.57 -10.05
CA VAL A 94 5.89 2.84 -9.99
C VAL A 94 6.67 1.54 -10.24
N ARG A 95 7.46 1.52 -11.29
CA ARG A 95 8.32 0.38 -11.64
C ARG A 95 9.55 0.33 -10.74
N LYS A 96 10.02 -0.87 -10.41
CA LYS A 96 11.28 -1.06 -9.67
C LYS A 96 12.47 -0.47 -10.41
N GLU A 97 12.48 -0.62 -11.75
CA GLU A 97 13.50 -0.08 -12.63
C GLU A 97 12.88 0.68 -13.80
N ALA A 98 13.62 1.65 -14.34
CA ALA A 98 13.23 2.34 -15.56
C ALA A 98 13.20 1.37 -16.75
N LYS A 99 12.37 1.66 -17.76
CA LYS A 99 12.37 0.91 -19.02
C LYS A 99 13.74 1.04 -19.69
N LYS A 100 14.29 -0.08 -20.16
CA LYS A 100 15.56 -0.10 -20.93
C LYS A 100 15.42 0.48 -22.34
N HIS A 101 14.19 0.57 -22.83
CA HIS A 101 13.86 1.06 -24.18
C HIS A 101 12.68 2.04 -24.14
N GLY A 102 12.61 2.97 -25.08
CA GLY A 102 11.58 3.99 -25.15
C GLY A 102 11.84 5.16 -24.21
N MET A 103 10.79 5.75 -23.63
CA MET A 103 10.88 6.95 -22.79
C MET A 103 11.43 6.72 -21.37
N GLN A 104 12.09 5.64 -21.08
CA GLN A 104 12.77 5.28 -19.81
C GLN A 104 12.00 5.69 -18.51
N ARG A 105 10.68 5.75 -18.58
CA ARG A 105 9.84 6.17 -17.44
C ARG A 105 9.75 5.07 -16.39
N ARG A 106 9.86 5.47 -15.13
CA ARG A 106 9.58 4.59 -13.97
C ARG A 106 8.11 4.62 -13.57
N ILE A 107 7.34 5.61 -14.02
CA ILE A 107 5.93 5.79 -13.63
C ILE A 107 5.07 5.57 -14.85
N GLU A 108 4.07 4.69 -14.70
CA GLU A 108 3.07 4.37 -15.71
C GLU A 108 1.71 4.88 -15.25
N GLY A 109 0.91 5.36 -16.19
CA GLY A 109 -0.43 5.89 -15.94
C GLY A 109 -0.60 7.34 -16.37
N PRO A 110 -1.65 8.02 -15.89
CA PRO A 110 -1.88 9.44 -16.13
C PRO A 110 -0.74 10.32 -15.63
N ASP A 111 -0.61 11.50 -16.20
CA ASP A 111 0.41 12.47 -15.80
C ASP A 111 0.24 12.89 -14.33
N ILE A 112 1.36 12.84 -13.56
CA ILE A 112 1.42 13.17 -12.14
C ILE A 112 2.33 14.37 -11.83
N VAL A 113 2.95 14.96 -12.82
CA VAL A 113 3.86 16.11 -12.63
C VAL A 113 3.11 17.28 -12.01
N GLY A 114 3.64 17.82 -10.91
CA GLY A 114 3.04 18.92 -10.16
C GLY A 114 1.76 18.57 -9.41
N LYS A 115 1.38 17.29 -9.36
CA LYS A 115 0.16 16.84 -8.68
C LYS A 115 0.47 16.26 -7.31
N LYS A 116 -0.51 16.41 -6.41
CA LYS A 116 -0.51 15.76 -5.11
C LYS A 116 -0.92 14.30 -5.26
N VAL A 117 -0.10 13.39 -4.74
CA VAL A 117 -0.28 11.95 -4.89
C VAL A 117 -0.14 11.22 -3.56
N LEU A 118 -0.90 10.14 -3.40
CA LEU A 118 -0.81 9.21 -2.28
C LEU A 118 0.04 8.00 -2.68
N VAL A 119 0.99 7.61 -1.83
CA VAL A 119 1.72 6.34 -1.98
C VAL A 119 1.03 5.27 -1.16
N VAL A 120 0.81 4.10 -1.78
CA VAL A 120 0.23 2.93 -1.11
C VAL A 120 1.11 1.69 -1.26
N GLU A 121 0.93 0.74 -0.34
CA GLU A 121 1.54 -0.58 -0.39
C GLU A 121 0.56 -1.62 0.19
N ASP A 122 0.70 -2.88 -0.16
CA ASP A 122 -0.10 -3.96 0.42
C ASP A 122 0.33 -4.27 1.85
N THR A 123 1.62 -4.46 2.08
CA THR A 123 2.20 -4.68 3.42
C THR A 123 3.53 -3.97 3.55
N THR A 124 3.82 -3.47 4.73
CA THR A 124 5.13 -2.88 4.99
C THR A 124 5.83 -3.55 6.18
N THR A 125 7.14 -3.66 6.06
CA THR A 125 8.06 -4.09 7.12
C THR A 125 8.95 -2.92 7.52
N THR A 126 9.97 -2.63 6.73
CA THR A 126 10.97 -1.59 7.01
C THR A 126 10.66 -0.24 6.33
N GLY A 127 9.59 -0.15 5.52
CA GLY A 127 9.26 1.06 4.77
C GLY A 127 10.04 1.27 3.46
N ASN A 128 10.97 0.38 3.11
CA ASN A 128 11.83 0.56 1.92
C ASN A 128 11.06 0.60 0.59
N SER A 129 10.04 -0.26 0.43
CA SER A 129 9.23 -0.29 -0.80
C SER A 129 8.48 1.01 -1.04
N PRO A 130 7.66 1.51 -0.09
CA PRO A 130 6.98 2.78 -0.30
C PRO A 130 7.95 3.95 -0.44
N LEU A 131 9.08 3.97 0.27
CA LEU A 131 10.08 5.04 0.13
C LEU A 131 10.80 5.02 -1.23
N THR A 132 10.97 3.84 -1.83
CA THR A 132 11.46 3.72 -3.21
C THR A 132 10.47 4.37 -4.19
N ALA A 133 9.17 4.20 -3.98
CA ALA A 133 8.14 4.86 -4.78
C ALA A 133 8.12 6.38 -4.53
N VAL A 134 8.22 6.81 -3.27
CA VAL A 134 8.31 8.24 -2.89
C VAL A 134 9.45 8.94 -3.62
N ALA A 135 10.64 8.35 -3.60
CA ALA A 135 11.81 8.92 -4.27
C ALA A 135 11.59 9.08 -5.78
N ALA A 136 11.06 8.05 -6.44
CA ALA A 136 10.77 8.09 -7.87
C ALA A 136 9.69 9.14 -8.24
N LEU A 137 8.67 9.31 -7.39
CA LEU A 137 7.60 10.29 -7.59
C LEU A 137 8.10 11.72 -7.41
N ARG A 138 8.91 11.97 -6.37
CA ARG A 138 9.54 13.27 -6.15
C ARG A 138 10.48 13.64 -7.29
N GLU A 139 11.28 12.70 -7.78
CA GLU A 139 12.15 12.88 -8.95
C GLU A 139 11.34 13.22 -10.21
N ALA A 140 10.16 12.63 -10.37
CA ALA A 140 9.24 12.92 -11.47
C ALA A 140 8.44 14.23 -11.29
N GLY A 141 8.63 14.96 -10.19
CA GLY A 141 7.99 16.23 -9.91
C GLY A 141 6.59 16.17 -9.30
N ALA A 142 6.20 15.02 -8.72
CA ALA A 142 4.97 14.91 -7.95
C ALA A 142 5.17 15.35 -6.49
N GLU A 143 4.11 15.83 -5.84
CA GLU A 143 4.05 16.09 -4.41
C GLU A 143 3.44 14.90 -3.69
N VAL A 144 4.23 14.16 -2.92
CA VAL A 144 3.73 13.03 -2.12
C VAL A 144 3.13 13.57 -0.82
N VAL A 145 1.83 13.30 -0.57
CA VAL A 145 1.13 13.80 0.62
C VAL A 145 1.24 12.87 1.83
N GLY A 146 1.50 11.59 1.61
CA GLY A 146 1.63 10.60 2.67
C GLY A 146 1.75 9.18 2.12
N VAL A 147 1.86 8.24 3.04
CA VAL A 147 1.94 6.80 2.75
C VAL A 147 0.84 6.06 3.51
N ALA A 148 0.11 5.18 2.83
CA ALA A 148 -0.90 4.34 3.46
C ALA A 148 -0.72 2.87 3.05
N THR A 149 -0.85 1.94 4.01
CA THR A 149 -0.71 0.50 3.76
C THR A 149 -1.91 -0.27 4.26
N VAL A 150 -2.12 -1.47 3.72
CA VAL A 150 -3.19 -2.35 4.21
C VAL A 150 -2.76 -2.99 5.53
N VAL A 151 -1.56 -3.57 5.59
CA VAL A 151 -1.04 -4.19 6.81
C VAL A 151 0.33 -3.62 7.17
N ASP A 152 0.46 -3.15 8.41
CA ASP A 152 1.75 -2.82 9.02
C ASP A 152 2.27 -3.98 9.88
N ARG A 153 3.52 -4.38 9.66
CA ARG A 153 4.17 -5.47 10.39
C ARG A 153 4.97 -5.01 11.62
N ALA A 154 4.79 -3.75 12.03
CA ALA A 154 5.38 -3.15 13.23
C ALA A 154 6.91 -3.32 13.33
N THR A 155 7.62 -3.17 12.21
CA THR A 155 9.09 -3.30 12.14
C THR A 155 9.79 -1.97 11.87
N GLY A 156 9.15 -0.83 12.21
CA GLY A 156 9.74 0.50 12.19
C GLY A 156 9.51 1.30 10.90
N ALA A 157 8.56 0.92 10.07
CA ALA A 157 8.20 1.67 8.87
C ALA A 157 7.71 3.09 9.18
N ASP A 158 6.96 3.25 10.26
CA ASP A 158 6.44 4.53 10.75
C ASP A 158 7.54 5.56 10.95
N LYS A 159 8.64 5.16 11.58
CA LYS A 159 9.79 6.03 11.85
C LYS A 159 10.50 6.46 10.57
N VAL A 160 10.84 5.51 9.69
CA VAL A 160 11.59 5.84 8.47
C VAL A 160 10.77 6.66 7.48
N ILE A 161 9.44 6.49 7.47
CA ILE A 161 8.53 7.31 6.66
C ILE A 161 8.40 8.72 7.26
N ALA A 162 8.31 8.83 8.59
CA ALA A 162 8.28 10.13 9.28
C ALA A 162 9.60 10.91 9.10
N ASP A 163 10.75 10.23 9.08
CA ASP A 163 12.06 10.84 8.81
C ASP A 163 12.14 11.48 7.40
N GLU A 164 11.31 11.00 6.44
CA GLU A 164 11.13 11.61 5.12
C GLU A 164 10.09 12.76 5.09
N GLY A 165 9.58 13.16 6.26
CA GLY A 165 8.61 14.25 6.41
C GLY A 165 7.20 13.87 5.95
N LEU A 166 6.85 12.59 5.94
CA LEU A 166 5.55 12.08 5.49
C LEU A 166 4.75 11.49 6.65
N GLU A 167 3.43 11.70 6.62
CA GLU A 167 2.52 10.94 7.48
C GLU A 167 2.40 9.50 6.96
N TYR A 168 2.25 8.57 7.91
CA TYR A 168 2.02 7.16 7.65
C TYR A 168 0.76 6.66 8.33
N ARG A 169 -0.09 5.93 7.60
CA ARG A 169 -1.31 5.30 8.11
C ARG A 169 -1.43 3.88 7.60
N PHE A 170 -2.10 3.03 8.36
CA PHE A 170 -2.38 1.64 7.96
C PHE A 170 -3.76 1.21 8.44
N LEU A 171 -4.33 0.19 7.78
CA LEU A 171 -5.64 -0.36 8.15
C LEU A 171 -5.54 -1.38 9.28
N LEU A 172 -4.60 -2.32 9.19
CA LEU A 172 -4.47 -3.46 10.10
C LEU A 172 -3.03 -3.59 10.60
N GLY A 173 -2.87 -3.84 11.89
CA GLY A 173 -1.62 -4.26 12.50
C GLY A 173 -1.56 -5.78 12.71
N LEU A 174 -0.43 -6.29 13.24
CA LEU A 174 -0.27 -7.72 13.56
C LEU A 174 -1.25 -8.20 14.63
N GLU A 175 -1.61 -7.33 15.60
CA GLU A 175 -2.60 -7.65 16.65
C GLU A 175 -3.97 -7.96 16.04
N ASP A 176 -4.42 -7.19 15.04
CA ASP A 176 -5.69 -7.41 14.35
C ASP A 176 -5.73 -8.76 13.63
N LEU A 177 -4.55 -9.27 13.26
CA LEU A 177 -4.39 -10.56 12.59
C LEU A 177 -4.11 -11.72 13.54
N GLY A 178 -3.98 -11.46 14.85
CA GLY A 178 -3.62 -12.48 15.85
C GLY A 178 -2.18 -13.00 15.68
N LEU A 179 -1.27 -12.16 15.18
CA LEU A 179 0.13 -12.50 14.87
C LEU A 179 1.14 -11.74 15.75
N ALA A 180 0.66 -10.95 16.71
CA ALA A 180 1.50 -10.21 17.67
C ALA A 180 1.88 -11.07 18.88
#